data_f0065d2376bb1ce311368bb71199e01a
#
_entry.id   f0065d2376bb1ce311368bb71199e01a
#
_cell.length_a   1.000
_cell.length_b   1.000
_cell.length_c   1.000
_cell.angle_alpha   90.00
_cell.angle_beta   90.00
_cell.angle_gamma   90.00
#
_symmetry.space_group_name_H-M   'P 1'
#
loop_
_entity.id
_entity.type
_entity.pdbx_description
1 polymer ?
#
loop_
_entity_poly.entity_id
_entity_poly.type
_entity_poly.pdbx_seq_one_letter_code
_entity_poly.pdbx_strand_id
1 'polypeptide(L)'
;GRKKELIIISGENVSPNEIEQVISGHEKVFEVAVIGVPDKLRGETPKAFIALHESATCTEEEIKNYCMQRLPHYKVPKYYEFLKELPHGPTGKVLKRALKQ
;
A
#
# COMPACT_ATOMS: atom_id res chain seq x y z
N GLY A 1 0.44 -13.09 6.07
CA GLY A 1 -0.76 -12.62 5.49
C GLY A 1 -1.73 -13.73 5.21
N ARG A 2 -2.92 -13.36 4.91
CA ARG A 2 -3.95 -14.32 4.61
C ARG A 2 -4.16 -14.41 3.12
N LYS A 3 -4.59 -15.59 2.68
CA LYS A 3 -4.87 -15.79 1.28
C LYS A 3 -5.90 -14.81 0.76
N LYS A 4 -6.82 -14.41 1.63
CA LYS A 4 -7.91 -13.52 1.26
C LYS A 4 -7.48 -12.10 0.95
N GLU A 5 -6.24 -11.77 1.30
CA GLU A 5 -5.76 -10.41 1.08
C GLU A 5 -5.09 -10.22 -0.26
N LEU A 6 -5.06 -11.25 -1.09
CA LEU A 6 -4.47 -11.11 -2.41
C LEU A 6 -5.21 -10.09 -3.25
N ILE A 7 -4.45 -9.32 -4.00
CA ILE A 7 -4.98 -8.36 -4.94
C ILE A 7 -4.91 -9.00 -6.32
N ILE A 8 -6.02 -9.01 -7.03
CA ILE A 8 -6.05 -9.67 -8.34
C ILE A 8 -5.93 -8.61 -9.42
N ILE A 9 -4.73 -8.51 -9.98
CA ILE A 9 -4.40 -7.48 -10.96
C ILE A 9 -4.22 -8.14 -12.31
N SER A 10 -5.12 -7.85 -13.24
CA SER A 10 -5.07 -8.43 -14.59
C SER A 10 -4.95 -9.96 -14.53
N GLY A 11 -5.67 -10.57 -13.59
CA GLY A 11 -5.65 -12.01 -13.43
C GLY A 11 -4.50 -12.57 -12.60
N GLU A 12 -3.57 -11.72 -12.19
CA GLU A 12 -2.43 -12.16 -11.38
C GLU A 12 -2.70 -11.95 -9.90
N ASN A 13 -2.37 -12.94 -9.10
CA ASN A 13 -2.50 -12.82 -7.65
C ASN A 13 -1.28 -12.12 -7.09
N VAL A 14 -1.50 -10.97 -6.49
CA VAL A 14 -0.41 -10.14 -5.95
C VAL A 14 -0.59 -10.00 -4.45
N SER A 15 0.48 -10.27 -3.70
CA SER A 15 0.44 -10.12 -2.26
C SER A 15 0.64 -8.67 -1.86
N PRO A 16 -0.29 -8.09 -1.10
CA PRO A 16 -0.09 -6.72 -0.62
C PRO A 16 1.14 -6.62 0.27
N ASN A 17 1.51 -7.71 0.94
CA ASN A 17 2.67 -7.71 1.82
C ASN A 17 3.96 -7.42 1.05
N GLU A 18 4.07 -7.94 -0.16
CA GLU A 18 5.23 -7.68 -1.00
C GLU A 18 5.41 -6.18 -1.25
N ILE A 19 4.30 -5.50 -1.55
CA ILE A 19 4.33 -4.08 -1.82
C ILE A 19 4.59 -3.29 -0.54
N GLU A 20 3.97 -3.72 0.56
CA GLU A 20 4.17 -3.08 1.86
C GLU A 20 5.63 -3.13 2.28
N GLN A 21 6.29 -4.27 2.04
CA GLN A 21 7.68 -4.39 2.42
C GLN A 21 8.58 -3.45 1.64
N VAL A 22 8.28 -3.28 0.37
CA VAL A 22 9.06 -2.33 -0.44
C VAL A 22 8.86 -0.92 0.09
N ILE A 23 7.62 -0.49 0.30
CA ILE A 23 7.34 0.88 0.73
C ILE A 23 7.89 1.13 2.13
N SER A 24 7.81 0.14 3.02
CA SER A 24 8.31 0.32 4.38
C SER A 24 9.82 0.51 4.43
N GLY A 25 10.52 0.18 3.35
CA GLY A 25 11.95 0.43 3.26
C GLY A 25 12.32 1.88 3.01
N HIS A 26 11.33 2.72 2.68
CA HIS A 26 11.59 4.14 2.47
C HIS A 26 11.79 4.85 3.81
N GLU A 27 12.86 5.65 3.89
CA GLU A 27 13.25 6.24 5.19
C GLU A 27 12.20 7.14 5.82
N LYS A 28 11.30 7.70 5.02
CA LYS A 28 10.27 8.62 5.54
C LYS A 28 9.01 7.90 6.01
N VAL A 29 8.88 6.63 5.68
CA VAL A 29 7.66 5.87 5.96
C VAL A 29 7.73 5.21 7.34
N PHE A 30 6.77 5.53 8.18
CA PHE A 30 6.65 4.90 9.48
C PHE A 30 5.84 3.62 9.39
N GLU A 31 4.73 3.66 8.64
CA GLU A 31 3.86 2.51 8.53
C GLU A 31 3.11 2.57 7.20
N VAL A 32 2.80 1.41 6.64
CA VAL A 32 2.09 1.34 5.37
C VAL A 32 1.14 0.16 5.37
N ALA A 33 0.02 0.33 4.70
CA ALA A 33 -0.92 -0.76 4.45
C ALA A 33 -1.39 -0.65 3.00
N VAL A 34 -1.40 -1.77 2.30
CA VAL A 34 -1.81 -1.82 0.90
C VAL A 34 -3.05 -2.67 0.78
N ILE A 35 -4.03 -2.18 0.06
CA ILE A 35 -5.24 -2.94 -0.25
C ILE A 35 -5.50 -2.89 -1.74
N GLY A 36 -6.34 -3.80 -2.21
CA GLY A 36 -6.80 -3.76 -3.60
C GLY A 36 -8.04 -2.90 -3.71
N VAL A 37 -8.09 -2.07 -4.74
CA VAL A 37 -9.29 -1.28 -5.03
C VAL A 37 -9.68 -1.52 -6.49
N PRO A 38 -10.95 -1.31 -6.83
CA PRO A 38 -11.40 -1.59 -8.20
C PRO A 38 -10.66 -0.74 -9.24
N ASP A 39 -10.38 -1.36 -10.37
CA ASP A 39 -9.76 -0.69 -11.50
C ASP A 39 -10.42 -1.21 -12.78
N LYS A 40 -10.87 -0.29 -13.62
CA LYS A 40 -11.64 -0.68 -14.81
C LYS A 40 -10.87 -1.55 -15.78
N LEU A 41 -9.58 -1.32 -15.91
CA LEU A 41 -8.77 -2.05 -16.87
C LEU A 41 -8.18 -3.33 -16.31
N ARG A 42 -7.84 -3.32 -15.04
CA ARG A 42 -7.08 -4.42 -14.45
C ARG A 42 -7.86 -5.29 -13.51
N GLY A 43 -9.11 -4.93 -13.23
CA GLY A 43 -9.90 -5.59 -12.20
C GLY A 43 -9.64 -4.92 -10.86
N GLU A 44 -8.42 -5.00 -10.39
CA GLU A 44 -7.98 -4.31 -9.17
C GLU A 44 -6.63 -3.66 -9.39
N THR A 45 -6.32 -2.69 -8.56
CA THR A 45 -5.00 -2.09 -8.50
C THR A 45 -4.67 -1.86 -7.03
N PRO A 46 -3.37 -1.83 -6.67
CA PRO A 46 -3.04 -1.55 -5.28
C PRO A 46 -3.27 -0.08 -4.92
N LYS A 47 -3.71 0.13 -3.69
CA LYS A 47 -3.76 1.47 -3.09
C LYS A 47 -2.97 1.40 -1.80
N ALA A 48 -2.04 2.34 -1.61
CA ALA A 48 -1.19 2.40 -0.44
C ALA A 48 -1.66 3.48 0.51
N PHE A 49 -1.84 3.12 1.80
CA PHE A 49 -2.11 4.07 2.86
C PHE A 49 -0.82 4.19 3.66
N ILE A 50 -0.34 5.40 3.82
CA ILE A 50 1.00 5.63 4.37
C ILE A 50 0.95 6.61 5.51
N ALA A 51 1.58 6.24 6.62
CA ALA A 51 1.83 7.16 7.72
C ALA A 51 3.32 7.44 7.73
N LEU A 52 3.68 8.71 7.74
CA LEU A 52 5.08 9.11 7.73
C LEU A 52 5.60 9.28 9.15
N HIS A 53 6.92 9.22 9.29
CA HIS A 53 7.53 9.56 10.57
C HIS A 53 7.19 11.00 10.92
N GLU A 54 7.17 11.30 12.20
CA GLU A 54 6.85 12.63 12.68
C GLU A 54 7.78 13.66 12.04
N SER A 55 7.19 14.77 11.59
CA SER A 55 7.93 15.85 10.95
C SER A 55 8.47 15.54 9.55
N ALA A 56 8.24 14.35 9.05
CA ALA A 56 8.64 14.02 7.67
C ALA A 56 7.60 14.54 6.69
N THR A 57 8.07 14.96 5.53
CA THR A 57 7.18 15.33 4.43
C THR A 57 7.56 14.49 3.22
N CYS A 58 6.56 14.04 2.48
CA CYS A 58 6.79 13.16 1.37
C CYS A 58 5.62 13.27 0.41
N THR A 59 5.91 13.26 -0.88
CA THR A 59 4.86 13.33 -1.88
C THR A 59 4.52 11.94 -2.40
N GLU A 60 3.35 11.83 -2.98
CA GLU A 60 2.94 10.62 -3.66
C GLU A 60 3.96 10.23 -4.72
N GLU A 61 4.47 11.22 -5.44
CA GLU A 61 5.45 11.02 -6.49
C GLU A 61 6.72 10.35 -5.97
N GLU A 62 7.20 10.77 -4.79
CA GLU A 62 8.38 10.17 -4.20
C GLU A 62 8.19 8.68 -3.94
N ILE A 63 7.05 8.33 -3.38
CA ILE A 63 6.77 6.93 -3.06
C ILE A 63 6.61 6.12 -4.35
N LYS A 64 5.92 6.69 -5.32
CA LYS A 64 5.70 6.02 -6.59
C LYS A 64 7.02 5.73 -7.28
N ASN A 65 7.92 6.72 -7.34
CA ASN A 65 9.22 6.53 -7.98
C ASN A 65 10.06 5.49 -7.24
N TYR A 66 9.98 5.48 -5.92
CA TYR A 66 10.67 4.50 -5.11
C TYR A 66 10.18 3.09 -5.45
N CYS A 67 8.86 2.93 -5.60
CA CYS A 67 8.28 1.66 -5.98
C CYS A 67 8.65 1.24 -7.39
N MET A 68 8.68 2.20 -8.32
CA MET A 68 8.96 1.90 -9.71
C MET A 68 10.35 1.35 -9.92
N GLN A 69 11.28 1.68 -9.03
CA GLN A 69 12.63 1.15 -9.11
C GLN A 69 12.79 -0.23 -8.50
N ARG A 70 11.77 -0.70 -7.79
CA ARG A 70 11.86 -1.93 -7.00
C ARG A 70 10.79 -2.96 -7.30
N LEU A 71 9.73 -2.57 -7.99
CA LEU A 71 8.60 -3.46 -8.28
C LEU A 71 8.29 -3.45 -9.78
N PRO A 72 7.75 -4.55 -10.30
CA PRO A 72 7.20 -4.52 -11.65
C PRO A 72 6.10 -3.47 -11.73
N HIS A 73 5.94 -2.90 -12.92
CA HIS A 73 5.01 -1.78 -13.11
C HIS A 73 3.60 -2.08 -12.58
N TYR A 74 3.09 -3.28 -12.84
CA TYR A 74 1.71 -3.59 -12.47
C TYR A 74 1.50 -3.73 -10.97
N LYS A 75 2.58 -3.87 -10.20
CA LYS A 75 2.50 -3.94 -8.74
C LYS A 75 2.65 -2.58 -8.08
N VAL A 76 3.04 -1.56 -8.82
CA VAL A 76 3.19 -0.22 -8.27
C VAL A 76 1.80 0.33 -7.96
N PRO A 77 1.55 0.80 -6.73
CA PRO A 77 0.22 1.34 -6.40
C PRO A 77 -0.16 2.49 -7.30
N LYS A 78 -1.42 2.49 -7.72
CA LYS A 78 -1.96 3.56 -8.53
C LYS A 78 -2.44 4.71 -7.65
N TYR A 79 -2.88 4.39 -6.44
CA TYR A 79 -3.42 5.39 -5.51
C TYR A 79 -2.62 5.39 -4.22
N TYR A 80 -2.47 6.57 -3.64
CA TYR A 80 -1.73 6.77 -2.40
C TYR A 80 -2.52 7.72 -1.53
N GLU A 81 -2.60 7.39 -0.24
CA GLU A 81 -3.26 8.26 0.72
C GLU A 81 -2.38 8.36 1.94
N PHE A 82 -2.05 9.60 2.33
CA PHE A 82 -1.24 9.84 3.51
C PHE A 82 -2.15 10.12 4.68
N LEU A 83 -1.92 9.40 5.77
CA LEU A 83 -2.69 9.54 6.99
C LEU A 83 -1.73 9.85 8.11
N LYS A 84 -2.20 10.61 9.10
CA LYS A 84 -1.36 10.90 10.25
C LYS A 84 -1.05 9.61 10.99
N GLU A 85 -2.00 8.70 11.00
CA GLU A 85 -1.89 7.44 11.72
C GLU A 85 -2.81 6.43 11.06
N LEU A 86 -2.36 5.19 10.94
CA LEU A 86 -3.21 4.14 10.40
C LEU A 86 -4.08 3.54 11.50
N PRO A 87 -5.28 3.05 11.17
CA PRO A 87 -6.13 2.41 12.18
C PRO A 87 -5.54 1.06 12.60
N HIS A 88 -5.60 0.79 13.90
CA HIS A 88 -5.09 -0.46 14.45
C HIS A 88 -6.17 -1.20 15.22
N GLY A 89 -6.08 -2.53 15.19
CA GLY A 89 -6.97 -3.37 15.97
C GLY A 89 -6.44 -3.62 17.37
N PRO A 90 -7.14 -4.42 18.14
CA PRO A 90 -6.75 -4.70 19.53
C PRO A 90 -5.38 -5.34 19.68
N THR A 91 -4.91 -6.04 18.65
CA THR A 91 -3.61 -6.71 18.69
C THR A 91 -2.47 -5.82 18.22
N GLY A 92 -2.76 -4.57 17.88
CA GLY A 92 -1.73 -3.64 17.42
C GLY A 92 -1.47 -3.67 15.93
N LYS A 93 -2.11 -4.58 15.19
CA LYS A 93 -1.93 -4.65 13.75
C LYS A 93 -2.85 -3.67 13.04
N VAL A 94 -2.41 -3.22 11.86
CA VAL A 94 -3.23 -2.34 11.04
C VAL A 94 -4.55 -3.03 10.70
N LEU A 95 -5.63 -2.32 10.89
CA LEU A 95 -6.97 -2.84 10.65
C LEU A 95 -7.40 -2.45 9.24
N LYS A 96 -7.04 -3.29 8.27
CA LYS A 96 -7.27 -2.96 6.86
C LYS A 96 -8.72 -2.75 6.49
N ARG A 97 -9.64 -3.46 7.16
CA ARG A 97 -11.05 -3.28 6.84
C ARG A 97 -11.54 -1.87 7.14
N ALA A 98 -10.87 -1.16 8.05
CA ALA A 98 -11.23 0.23 8.33
C ALA A 98 -10.76 1.17 7.24
N LEU A 99 -9.86 0.71 6.37
CA LEU A 99 -9.35 1.50 5.25
C LEU A 99 -10.19 1.32 3.99
N LYS A 100 -10.95 0.26 3.93
CA LYS A 100 -11.78 0.01 2.75
C LYS A 100 -13.05 0.84 2.82
N GLN A 101 -13.49 1.30 1.68
CA GLN A 101 -14.69 2.13 1.57
C GLN A 101 -15.92 1.26 1.35
#